data_0ae8d8d87d75826b7ac45ec8882a2485
#
_entry.id   0ae8d8d87d75826b7ac45ec8882a2485
#
_cell.length_a   1.000
_cell.length_b   1.000
_cell.length_c   1.000
_cell.angle_alpha   90.00
_cell.angle_beta   90.00
_cell.angle_gamma   90.00
#
_symmetry.space_group_name_H-M   'P 1'
#
loop_
_entity.id
_entity.type
_entity.pdbx_description
1 polymer ?
#
loop_
_entity_poly.entity_id
_entity_poly.type
_entity_poly.pdbx_seq_one_letter_code
_entity_poly.pdbx_strand_id
1 'polypeptide(L)'
;MNEHISLWVKQTGVLPVNLLHCQNAGVLKYAMLDGDINNFCLDYSENQDMDADAYKQQAWSSNMRNYIRVAGDDVMLYSVGKNSPERISKSLVLNNMEKFYQYISPKQDVLTVEGIVPFVMKEFRGIRNWLREENSAESSMTALLYMLASIKDSGSIGNDNLASLGLPTNTFDIVGNLPSMEEHLQHLREGMNGFQPDVSLLLRHAAGQLFEEANYIAKFNPQLSLFTNYDIKYAYNPQKLGAFYTPTYLARSIVEKVIKESHIEDKEEISILDPACGSGEFLVEALRQLKTLGFAGKVKVYGWDVSSVAINIANFVLHFEKEEWNGGLELHIEEHDSVVHDWPNVDIVFMNPPYSSWEQLNDEQRESVKELMPKGKPNLSGVFYLKAVNALKECGVIGCVMPTSFLINDATKELRKISKEKATPFYIGRL
;
A
#
# COMPACT_ATOMS: atom_id res chain seq x y z
N MET A 1 4.85 -27.29 -10.62
CA MET A 1 4.65 -26.09 -11.44
C MET A 1 3.74 -26.49 -12.58
N ASN A 2 2.70 -25.70 -12.88
CA ASN A 2 1.79 -26.01 -13.98
C ASN A 2 2.56 -26.03 -15.30
N GLU A 3 2.25 -26.98 -16.21
CA GLU A 3 2.93 -27.11 -17.50
C GLU A 3 2.93 -25.81 -18.32
N HIS A 4 1.85 -25.06 -18.25
CA HIS A 4 1.72 -23.75 -18.92
C HIS A 4 2.72 -22.73 -18.40
N ILE A 5 2.90 -22.63 -17.07
CA ILE A 5 3.86 -21.70 -16.46
C ILE A 5 5.29 -22.12 -16.78
N SER A 6 5.57 -23.43 -16.76
CA SER A 6 6.89 -23.96 -17.14
C SER A 6 7.27 -23.59 -18.57
N LEU A 7 6.29 -23.54 -19.47
CA LEU A 7 6.51 -23.12 -20.86
C LEU A 7 6.92 -21.64 -20.95
N TRP A 8 6.22 -20.75 -20.21
CA TRP A 8 6.59 -19.33 -20.15
C TRP A 8 8.01 -19.14 -19.61
N VAL A 9 8.32 -19.76 -18.47
CA VAL A 9 9.67 -19.69 -17.86
C VAL A 9 10.74 -20.13 -18.85
N LYS A 10 10.51 -21.25 -19.53
CA LYS A 10 11.49 -21.83 -20.47
C LYS A 10 11.72 -20.94 -21.70
N GLN A 11 10.69 -20.30 -22.21
CA GLN A 11 10.78 -19.53 -23.46
C GLN A 11 11.13 -18.06 -23.26
N THR A 12 10.77 -17.48 -22.11
CA THR A 12 10.96 -16.04 -21.84
C THR A 12 11.98 -15.74 -20.75
N GLY A 13 12.38 -16.74 -19.96
CA GLY A 13 13.33 -16.57 -18.85
C GLY A 13 12.75 -15.87 -17.61
N VAL A 14 11.47 -15.50 -17.63
CA VAL A 14 10.82 -14.80 -16.51
C VAL A 14 10.63 -15.72 -15.30
N LEU A 15 10.69 -15.15 -14.10
CA LEU A 15 10.48 -15.89 -12.85
C LEU A 15 9.01 -15.81 -12.42
N PRO A 16 8.31 -16.95 -12.28
CA PRO A 16 6.95 -16.95 -11.77
C PRO A 16 6.95 -16.83 -10.25
N VAL A 17 6.21 -15.86 -9.73
CA VAL A 17 5.91 -15.70 -8.31
C VAL A 17 4.42 -15.88 -8.13
N ASN A 18 4.02 -16.72 -7.19
CA ASN A 18 2.61 -16.92 -6.89
C ASN A 18 2.04 -15.63 -6.24
N LEU A 19 1.26 -14.88 -6.98
CA LEU A 19 0.75 -13.59 -6.57
C LEU A 19 -0.48 -13.67 -5.69
N LEU A 20 -1.30 -14.70 -5.88
CA LEU A 20 -2.63 -14.74 -5.31
C LEU A 20 -3.04 -16.18 -5.04
N HIS A 21 -3.41 -16.47 -3.82
CA HIS A 21 -4.26 -17.60 -3.53
C HIS A 21 -5.65 -17.31 -4.08
N CYS A 22 -5.96 -17.81 -5.25
CA CYS A 22 -7.32 -17.91 -5.67
C CYS A 22 -7.95 -19.07 -4.92
N GLN A 23 -8.94 -18.79 -4.07
CA GLN A 23 -9.71 -19.83 -3.37
C GLN A 23 -10.55 -20.66 -4.34
N ASN A 24 -10.73 -20.22 -5.58
CA ASN A 24 -11.46 -20.95 -6.59
C ASN A 24 -10.54 -21.96 -7.28
N ALA A 25 -10.85 -23.24 -7.11
CA ALA A 25 -10.21 -24.31 -7.86
C ALA A 25 -10.27 -24.01 -9.37
N GLY A 26 -9.14 -24.06 -10.04
CA GLY A 26 -9.02 -23.83 -11.49
C GLY A 26 -8.48 -22.47 -11.93
N VAL A 27 -8.24 -21.54 -11.02
CA VAL A 27 -7.64 -20.25 -11.36
C VAL A 27 -6.22 -20.17 -10.83
N LEU A 28 -5.25 -20.00 -11.74
CA LEU A 28 -3.82 -19.85 -11.41
C LEU A 28 -3.36 -18.47 -11.82
N LYS A 29 -2.91 -17.68 -10.86
CA LYS A 29 -2.38 -16.33 -11.05
C LYS A 29 -0.94 -16.23 -10.63
N TYR A 30 -0.11 -15.71 -11.52
CA TYR A 30 1.31 -15.55 -11.29
C TYR A 30 1.77 -14.14 -11.66
N ALA A 31 2.60 -13.53 -10.84
CA ALA A 31 3.48 -12.47 -11.29
C ALA A 31 4.63 -13.10 -12.05
N MET A 32 4.86 -12.63 -13.25
CA MET A 32 6.00 -13.00 -14.07
C MET A 32 7.00 -11.86 -13.97
N LEU A 33 8.15 -12.11 -13.34
CA LEU A 33 9.17 -11.11 -13.05
C LEU A 33 10.36 -11.25 -14.00
N ASP A 34 10.74 -10.14 -14.63
CA ASP A 34 11.96 -10.00 -15.41
C ASP A 34 12.74 -8.76 -14.93
N GLY A 35 13.49 -8.92 -13.84
CA GLY A 35 14.15 -7.82 -13.17
C GLY A 35 13.16 -6.76 -12.67
N ASP A 36 13.60 -5.50 -12.67
CA ASP A 36 12.80 -4.38 -12.17
C ASP A 36 11.87 -3.77 -13.23
N ILE A 37 11.96 -4.20 -14.49
CA ILE A 37 11.43 -3.42 -15.60
C ILE A 37 10.21 -4.08 -16.27
N ASN A 38 10.13 -5.41 -16.31
CA ASN A 38 9.17 -6.11 -17.16
C ASN A 38 8.30 -7.08 -16.39
N ASN A 39 7.36 -6.55 -15.63
CA ASN A 39 6.46 -7.38 -14.87
C ASN A 39 5.09 -7.47 -15.51
N PHE A 40 4.52 -8.65 -15.58
CA PHE A 40 3.14 -8.86 -15.99
C PHE A 40 2.47 -9.93 -15.12
N CYS A 41 1.16 -9.84 -15.00
CA CYS A 41 0.36 -10.86 -14.33
C CYS A 41 -0.15 -11.87 -15.36
N LEU A 42 0.05 -13.15 -15.09
CA LEU A 42 -0.46 -14.24 -15.91
C LEU A 42 -1.53 -15.01 -15.14
N ASP A 43 -2.73 -15.04 -15.71
CA ASP A 43 -3.92 -15.67 -15.15
C ASP A 43 -4.42 -16.76 -16.10
N TYR A 44 -4.43 -18.00 -15.61
CA TYR A 44 -5.06 -19.12 -16.27
C TYR A 44 -6.41 -19.41 -15.59
N SER A 45 -7.50 -19.08 -16.26
CA SER A 45 -8.87 -19.30 -15.77
C SER A 45 -9.59 -20.28 -16.69
N GLU A 46 -10.15 -21.33 -16.14
CA GLU A 46 -11.00 -22.26 -16.88
C GLU A 46 -12.44 -21.70 -17.05
N ASN A 47 -12.84 -20.75 -16.21
CA ASN A 47 -14.15 -20.10 -16.27
C ASN A 47 -14.11 -18.79 -17.05
N GLN A 48 -14.93 -18.67 -18.08
CA GLN A 48 -15.02 -17.47 -18.91
C GLN A 48 -15.79 -16.30 -18.27
N ASP A 49 -16.59 -16.56 -17.23
CA ASP A 49 -17.55 -15.61 -16.65
C ASP A 49 -17.02 -14.82 -15.44
N MET A 50 -15.76 -14.88 -15.15
CA MET A 50 -15.21 -14.12 -14.00
C MET A 50 -14.97 -12.65 -14.37
N ASP A 51 -15.36 -11.75 -13.47
CA ASP A 51 -15.14 -10.31 -13.59
C ASP A 51 -13.64 -9.99 -13.74
N ALA A 52 -13.26 -9.70 -14.99
CA ALA A 52 -11.88 -9.37 -15.31
C ALA A 52 -11.42 -8.04 -14.69
N ASP A 53 -12.35 -7.15 -14.33
CA ASP A 53 -12.01 -5.84 -13.80
C ASP A 53 -11.46 -5.90 -12.38
N ALA A 54 -12.03 -6.74 -11.53
CA ALA A 54 -11.49 -6.96 -10.19
C ALA A 54 -10.05 -7.49 -10.21
N TYR A 55 -9.74 -8.41 -11.13
CA TYR A 55 -8.42 -9.01 -11.24
C TYR A 55 -7.38 -8.10 -11.91
N LYS A 56 -7.82 -7.31 -12.88
CA LYS A 56 -7.01 -6.26 -13.51
C LYS A 56 -6.52 -5.26 -12.45
N GLN A 57 -7.41 -4.81 -11.56
CA GLN A 57 -7.05 -3.93 -10.46
C GLN A 57 -6.02 -4.55 -9.51
N GLN A 58 -6.07 -5.85 -9.27
CA GLN A 58 -5.07 -6.56 -8.47
C GLN A 58 -3.69 -6.55 -9.14
N ALA A 59 -3.64 -6.74 -10.46
CA ALA A 59 -2.38 -6.64 -11.21
C ALA A 59 -1.80 -5.23 -11.15
N TRP A 60 -2.63 -4.21 -11.35
CA TRP A 60 -2.20 -2.80 -11.25
C TRP A 60 -1.66 -2.47 -9.86
N SER A 61 -2.31 -2.91 -8.80
CA SER A 61 -1.85 -2.69 -7.43
C SER A 61 -0.56 -3.45 -7.08
N SER A 62 -0.11 -4.36 -7.92
CA SER A 62 1.17 -5.06 -7.79
C SER A 62 2.23 -4.54 -8.75
N ASN A 63 2.08 -3.31 -9.23
CA ASN A 63 2.96 -2.67 -10.22
C ASN A 63 3.11 -3.44 -11.53
N MET A 64 2.13 -4.29 -11.86
CA MET A 64 2.13 -5.01 -13.13
C MET A 64 1.56 -4.13 -14.24
N ARG A 65 2.25 -4.04 -15.36
CA ARG A 65 1.84 -3.22 -16.51
C ARG A 65 0.79 -3.88 -17.37
N ASN A 66 0.88 -5.19 -17.42
CA ASN A 66 0.01 -6.01 -18.24
C ASN A 66 -0.61 -7.12 -17.38
N TYR A 67 -1.90 -7.30 -17.57
CA TYR A 67 -2.62 -8.44 -17.05
C TYR A 67 -3.05 -9.31 -18.23
N ILE A 68 -2.55 -10.54 -18.24
CA ILE A 68 -2.79 -11.49 -19.33
C ILE A 68 -3.68 -12.59 -18.78
N ARG A 69 -4.86 -12.69 -19.33
CA ARG A 69 -5.81 -13.76 -19.01
C ARG A 69 -5.87 -14.76 -20.13
N VAL A 70 -5.59 -16.02 -19.81
CA VAL A 70 -5.70 -17.13 -20.75
C VAL A 70 -6.97 -17.92 -20.40
N ALA A 71 -7.99 -17.85 -21.25
CA ALA A 71 -9.27 -18.51 -21.05
C ALA A 71 -9.71 -19.20 -22.35
N GLY A 72 -9.91 -20.51 -22.31
CA GLY A 72 -10.25 -21.29 -23.49
C GLY A 72 -9.21 -21.16 -24.61
N ASP A 73 -9.64 -20.73 -25.81
CA ASP A 73 -8.80 -20.55 -26.98
C ASP A 73 -8.28 -19.12 -27.16
N ASP A 74 -8.53 -18.24 -26.20
CA ASP A 74 -8.20 -16.82 -26.24
C ASP A 74 -7.22 -16.42 -25.15
N VAL A 75 -6.41 -15.43 -25.48
CA VAL A 75 -5.59 -14.63 -24.58
C VAL A 75 -6.10 -13.21 -24.59
N MET A 76 -6.55 -12.73 -23.43
CA MET A 76 -7.01 -11.37 -23.25
C MET A 76 -5.88 -10.56 -22.60
N LEU A 77 -5.37 -9.58 -23.33
CA LEU A 77 -4.31 -8.70 -22.85
C LEU A 77 -4.93 -7.37 -22.38
N TYR A 78 -4.88 -7.14 -21.09
CA TYR A 78 -5.24 -5.87 -20.46
C TYR A 78 -3.94 -5.11 -20.21
N SER A 79 -3.85 -3.89 -20.70
CA SER A 79 -2.71 -3.00 -20.47
C SER A 79 -3.18 -1.75 -19.73
N VAL A 80 -2.34 -1.24 -18.83
CA VAL A 80 -2.62 0.04 -18.14
C VAL A 80 -2.85 1.13 -19.19
N GLY A 81 -3.91 1.92 -19.02
CA GLY A 81 -4.26 3.00 -19.92
C GLY A 81 -5.10 2.61 -21.14
N LYS A 82 -5.41 1.32 -21.36
CA LYS A 82 -6.33 0.89 -22.40
C LYS A 82 -7.72 0.57 -21.83
N ASN A 83 -8.76 1.13 -22.43
CA ASN A 83 -10.15 0.94 -22.00
C ASN A 83 -10.71 -0.45 -22.31
N SER A 84 -10.13 -1.16 -23.28
CA SER A 84 -10.58 -2.50 -23.68
C SER A 84 -9.38 -3.45 -23.83
N PRO A 85 -9.56 -4.74 -23.51
CA PRO A 85 -8.52 -5.72 -23.71
C PRO A 85 -8.30 -6.02 -25.21
N GLU A 86 -7.08 -6.38 -25.54
CA GLU A 86 -6.78 -6.99 -26.83
C GLU A 86 -7.05 -8.49 -26.75
N ARG A 87 -7.79 -9.01 -27.74
CA ARG A 87 -8.07 -10.44 -27.84
C ARG A 87 -7.15 -11.07 -28.87
N ILE A 88 -6.38 -12.04 -28.45
CA ILE A 88 -5.37 -12.72 -29.28
C ILE A 88 -5.60 -14.23 -29.20
N SER A 89 -5.46 -14.94 -30.32
CA SER A 89 -5.57 -16.40 -30.29
C SER A 89 -4.48 -17.02 -29.42
N LYS A 90 -4.86 -17.94 -28.53
CA LYS A 90 -3.96 -18.68 -27.66
C LYS A 90 -2.90 -19.44 -28.47
N SER A 91 -3.26 -20.04 -29.59
CA SER A 91 -2.34 -20.76 -30.47
C SER A 91 -1.27 -19.82 -31.07
N LEU A 92 -1.66 -18.57 -31.42
CA LEU A 92 -0.72 -17.59 -31.94
C LEU A 92 0.28 -17.17 -30.85
N VAL A 93 -0.17 -16.94 -29.62
CA VAL A 93 0.71 -16.60 -28.49
C VAL A 93 1.66 -17.75 -28.16
N LEU A 94 1.15 -18.96 -28.01
CA LEU A 94 1.96 -20.13 -27.65
C LEU A 94 3.02 -20.48 -28.71
N ASN A 95 2.70 -20.31 -29.99
CA ASN A 95 3.64 -20.58 -31.09
C ASN A 95 4.68 -19.45 -31.29
N ASN A 96 4.44 -18.24 -30.74
CA ASN A 96 5.30 -17.08 -30.90
C ASN A 96 5.56 -16.38 -29.56
N MET A 97 5.72 -17.13 -28.50
CA MET A 97 5.74 -16.62 -27.13
C MET A 97 6.83 -15.56 -26.90
N GLU A 98 8.03 -15.75 -27.47
CA GLU A 98 9.12 -14.77 -27.39
C GLU A 98 8.74 -13.43 -28.05
N LYS A 99 8.12 -13.48 -29.23
CA LYS A 99 7.63 -12.26 -29.90
C LYS A 99 6.48 -11.61 -29.15
N PHE A 100 5.60 -12.40 -28.56
CA PHE A 100 4.53 -11.89 -27.72
C PHE A 100 5.10 -11.24 -26.46
N TYR A 101 6.11 -11.86 -25.84
CA TYR A 101 6.80 -11.28 -24.71
C TYR A 101 7.48 -9.94 -25.08
N GLN A 102 8.16 -9.86 -26.22
CA GLN A 102 8.70 -8.58 -26.74
C GLN A 102 7.62 -7.55 -27.03
N TYR A 103 6.43 -7.99 -27.42
CA TYR A 103 5.29 -7.10 -27.67
C TYR A 103 4.73 -6.51 -26.38
N ILE A 104 4.62 -7.28 -25.30
CA ILE A 104 4.14 -6.82 -24.00
C ILE A 104 5.23 -6.15 -23.16
N SER A 105 6.50 -6.37 -23.50
CA SER A 105 7.63 -5.69 -22.87
C SER A 105 7.61 -4.21 -23.24
N PRO A 106 7.90 -3.30 -22.32
CA PRO A 106 7.68 -1.89 -22.53
C PRO A 106 8.57 -1.34 -23.65
N LYS A 107 7.95 -0.81 -24.67
CA LYS A 107 8.56 0.26 -25.47
C LYS A 107 8.51 1.52 -24.60
N GLN A 108 9.60 2.24 -24.53
CA GLN A 108 9.93 3.32 -23.61
C GLN A 108 8.93 4.49 -23.47
N ASP A 109 7.84 4.52 -24.19
CA ASP A 109 6.86 5.60 -24.14
C ASP A 109 5.49 5.01 -23.86
N VAL A 110 4.88 5.30 -22.78
CA VAL A 110 3.46 5.45 -22.52
C VAL A 110 3.04 4.92 -21.13
N LEU A 111 2.35 5.78 -20.38
CA LEU A 111 1.34 5.52 -19.32
C LEU A 111 1.46 4.17 -18.57
N THR A 112 2.54 3.99 -17.92
CA THR A 112 2.76 2.90 -16.98
C THR A 112 2.53 3.43 -15.57
N VAL A 113 2.38 2.54 -14.60
CA VAL A 113 2.54 2.91 -13.18
C VAL A 113 3.82 3.74 -13.00
N GLU A 114 4.88 3.49 -13.76
CA GLU A 114 6.08 4.32 -13.84
C GLU A 114 5.83 5.73 -14.40
N GLY A 115 4.76 5.96 -15.13
CA GLY A 115 4.34 7.30 -15.55
C GLY A 115 3.39 7.95 -14.53
N ILE A 116 2.46 7.19 -13.97
CA ILE A 116 1.45 7.70 -13.02
C ILE A 116 2.10 8.13 -11.70
N VAL A 117 2.94 7.29 -11.12
CA VAL A 117 3.60 7.60 -9.85
C VAL A 117 4.56 8.79 -9.99
N PRO A 118 5.50 8.84 -10.96
CA PRO A 118 6.32 10.02 -11.19
C PRO A 118 5.52 11.29 -11.50
N PHE A 119 4.38 11.17 -12.17
CA PHE A 119 3.50 12.31 -12.44
C PHE A 119 2.95 12.90 -11.13
N VAL A 120 2.35 12.08 -10.27
CA VAL A 120 1.82 12.53 -8.97
C VAL A 120 2.95 13.03 -8.07
N MET A 121 4.11 12.37 -8.10
CA MET A 121 5.30 12.81 -7.37
C MET A 121 5.79 14.18 -7.85
N LYS A 122 5.75 14.43 -9.15
CA LYS A 122 6.10 15.74 -9.72
C LYS A 122 5.15 16.82 -9.24
N GLU A 123 3.84 16.55 -9.21
CA GLU A 123 2.84 17.50 -8.70
C GLU A 123 3.04 17.75 -7.20
N PHE A 124 3.26 16.71 -6.40
CA PHE A 124 3.57 16.84 -5.00
C PHE A 124 4.81 17.71 -4.73
N ARG A 125 5.89 17.47 -5.47
CA ARG A 125 7.11 18.29 -5.40
C ARG A 125 6.87 19.72 -5.87
N GLY A 126 6.05 19.92 -6.90
CA GLY A 126 5.61 21.23 -7.37
C GLY A 126 4.95 22.03 -6.26
N ILE A 127 3.98 21.42 -5.56
CA ILE A 127 3.27 22.04 -4.43
C ILE A 127 4.26 22.38 -3.30
N ARG A 128 5.16 21.47 -2.94
CA ARG A 128 6.20 21.72 -1.92
C ARG A 128 7.11 22.88 -2.29
N ASN A 129 7.47 23.00 -3.56
CA ASN A 129 8.31 24.07 -4.06
C ASN A 129 7.61 25.45 -3.95
N TRP A 130 6.29 25.47 -4.14
CA TRP A 130 5.50 26.69 -4.00
C TRP A 130 5.38 27.16 -2.56
N LEU A 131 5.18 26.25 -1.61
CA LEU A 131 5.07 26.58 -0.19
C LEU A 131 6.37 27.11 0.41
N ARG A 132 7.54 26.78 -0.19
CA ARG A 132 8.88 27.25 0.22
C ARG A 132 9.22 27.08 1.69
N GLU A 133 8.56 26.19 2.38
CA GLU A 133 8.79 25.88 3.78
C GLU A 133 9.55 24.56 3.91
N GLU A 134 10.52 24.50 4.81
CA GLU A 134 11.31 23.27 5.04
C GLU A 134 10.42 22.09 5.49
N ASN A 135 9.33 22.38 6.21
CA ASN A 135 8.36 21.40 6.73
C ASN A 135 7.05 21.36 5.94
N SER A 136 7.07 21.68 4.67
CA SER A 136 5.87 21.77 3.82
C SER A 136 5.23 20.41 3.43
N ALA A 137 5.76 19.29 3.90
CA ALA A 137 5.30 17.97 3.46
C ALA A 137 3.84 17.72 3.81
N GLU A 138 3.41 18.05 5.02
CA GLU A 138 2.03 17.85 5.48
C GLU A 138 1.06 18.74 4.72
N SER A 139 1.33 20.04 4.65
CA SER A 139 0.49 21.00 3.92
C SER A 139 0.42 20.66 2.43
N SER A 140 1.54 20.25 1.83
CA SER A 140 1.59 19.83 0.42
C SER A 140 0.80 18.54 0.18
N MET A 141 0.86 17.60 1.11
CA MET A 141 0.09 16.37 1.03
C MET A 141 -1.41 16.66 1.14
N THR A 142 -1.82 17.45 2.12
CA THR A 142 -3.20 17.86 2.30
C THR A 142 -3.74 18.55 1.04
N ALA A 143 -2.97 19.45 0.44
CA ALA A 143 -3.35 20.12 -0.81
C ALA A 143 -3.49 19.15 -1.98
N LEU A 144 -2.55 18.20 -2.13
CA LEU A 144 -2.63 17.18 -3.17
C LEU A 144 -3.87 16.30 -3.00
N LEU A 145 -4.12 15.80 -1.79
CA LEU A 145 -5.27 14.95 -1.49
C LEU A 145 -6.61 15.70 -1.75
N TYR A 146 -6.68 16.98 -1.39
CA TYR A 146 -7.83 17.82 -1.71
C TYR A 146 -8.05 17.95 -3.22
N MET A 147 -6.98 18.18 -4.01
CA MET A 147 -7.08 18.25 -5.47
C MET A 147 -7.56 16.92 -6.07
N LEU A 148 -7.06 15.80 -5.59
CA LEU A 148 -7.49 14.47 -6.03
C LEU A 148 -8.97 14.20 -5.68
N ALA A 149 -9.42 14.59 -4.49
CA ALA A 149 -10.83 14.54 -4.12
C ALA A 149 -11.70 15.40 -5.04
N SER A 150 -11.25 16.63 -5.34
CA SER A 150 -11.96 17.56 -6.23
C SER A 150 -12.09 17.07 -7.67
N ILE A 151 -11.16 16.24 -8.12
CA ILE A 151 -11.22 15.60 -9.45
C ILE A 151 -12.26 14.49 -9.46
N LYS A 152 -12.31 13.69 -8.41
CA LYS A 152 -13.26 12.57 -8.30
C LYS A 152 -14.70 13.04 -8.23
N ASP A 153 -15.00 14.00 -7.34
CA ASP A 153 -16.38 14.39 -7.04
C ASP A 153 -17.00 15.34 -8.08
N SER A 154 -16.23 15.87 -9.03
CA SER A 154 -16.69 16.86 -10.05
C SER A 154 -17.47 18.03 -9.46
N GLY A 155 -17.51 18.16 -8.12
CA GLY A 155 -18.30 19.11 -7.35
C GLY A 155 -17.45 20.01 -6.45
N SER A 156 -18.08 20.98 -5.82
CA SER A 156 -17.43 21.81 -4.80
C SER A 156 -17.38 21.03 -3.48
N ILE A 157 -16.18 20.74 -3.01
CA ILE A 157 -15.98 20.20 -1.66
C ILE A 157 -16.26 21.32 -0.66
N GLY A 158 -17.21 21.10 0.26
CA GLY A 158 -17.54 22.00 1.36
C GLY A 158 -16.86 21.55 2.67
N ASN A 159 -16.85 22.42 3.68
CA ASN A 159 -16.35 22.07 5.01
C ASN A 159 -17.01 20.81 5.59
N ASP A 160 -18.30 20.63 5.32
CA ASP A 160 -19.08 19.51 5.84
C ASP A 160 -18.66 18.15 5.23
N ASN A 161 -17.96 18.16 4.11
CA ASN A 161 -17.54 16.94 3.39
C ASN A 161 -16.10 16.51 3.69
N LEU A 162 -15.30 17.37 4.33
CA LEU A 162 -13.89 17.05 4.58
C LEU A 162 -13.72 15.73 5.36
N ALA A 163 -14.48 15.57 6.43
CA ALA A 163 -14.40 14.37 7.27
C ALA A 163 -14.84 13.10 6.52
N SER A 164 -15.86 13.19 5.66
CA SER A 164 -16.32 12.05 4.86
C SER A 164 -15.32 11.64 3.76
N LEU A 165 -14.45 12.57 3.37
CA LEU A 165 -13.36 12.34 2.42
C LEU A 165 -12.04 11.97 3.10
N GLY A 166 -12.01 11.88 4.43
CA GLY A 166 -10.78 11.64 5.19
C GLY A 166 -9.75 12.77 5.12
N LEU A 167 -10.20 14.00 4.84
CA LEU A 167 -9.35 15.18 4.76
C LEU A 167 -9.27 15.92 6.11
N PRO A 168 -8.11 16.51 6.46
CA PRO A 168 -7.95 17.31 7.67
C PRO A 168 -8.90 18.51 7.72
N THR A 169 -9.32 18.93 8.92
CA THR A 169 -10.22 20.06 9.11
C THR A 169 -9.65 21.41 8.66
N ASN A 170 -8.32 21.56 8.68
CA ASN A 170 -7.60 22.76 8.24
C ASN A 170 -7.31 22.79 6.73
N THR A 171 -7.90 21.88 5.95
CA THR A 171 -7.64 21.74 4.51
C THR A 171 -7.88 23.06 3.77
N PHE A 172 -8.98 23.77 4.05
CA PHE A 172 -9.28 25.03 3.36
C PHE A 172 -8.33 26.16 3.72
N ASP A 173 -7.80 26.19 4.94
CA ASP A 173 -6.78 27.18 5.34
C ASP A 173 -5.49 26.95 4.54
N ILE A 174 -5.12 25.69 4.33
CA ILE A 174 -3.94 25.32 3.54
C ILE A 174 -4.15 25.68 2.06
N VAL A 175 -5.25 25.20 1.49
CA VAL A 175 -5.55 25.34 0.06
C VAL A 175 -5.81 26.80 -0.34
N GLY A 176 -6.50 27.58 0.51
CA GLY A 176 -6.77 29.00 0.27
C GLY A 176 -5.51 29.87 0.22
N ASN A 177 -4.43 29.42 0.84
CA ASN A 177 -3.12 30.11 0.85
C ASN A 177 -2.16 29.58 -0.21
N LEU A 178 -2.54 28.56 -1.01
CA LEU A 178 -1.66 27.96 -2.00
C LEU A 178 -1.68 28.77 -3.31
N PRO A 179 -0.55 29.39 -3.72
CA PRO A 179 -0.47 30.04 -5.02
C PRO A 179 -0.64 29.01 -6.15
N SER A 180 -1.25 29.41 -7.26
CA SER A 180 -1.39 28.56 -8.47
C SER A 180 -2.08 27.21 -8.25
N MET A 181 -2.93 27.10 -7.23
CA MET A 181 -3.69 25.88 -6.99
C MET A 181 -4.50 25.44 -8.22
N GLU A 182 -5.12 26.37 -8.91
CA GLU A 182 -5.92 26.07 -10.10
C GLU A 182 -5.06 25.49 -11.24
N GLU A 183 -3.81 25.94 -11.37
CA GLU A 183 -2.86 25.39 -12.36
C GLU A 183 -2.52 23.93 -12.04
N HIS A 184 -2.23 23.61 -10.77
CA HIS A 184 -1.96 22.24 -10.33
C HIS A 184 -3.19 21.35 -10.50
N LEU A 185 -4.37 21.86 -10.15
CA LEU A 185 -5.64 21.14 -10.34
C LEU A 185 -5.92 20.88 -11.82
N GLN A 186 -5.64 21.87 -12.68
CA GLN A 186 -5.78 21.71 -14.12
C GLN A 186 -4.79 20.67 -14.67
N HIS A 187 -3.52 20.69 -14.25
CA HIS A 187 -2.54 19.69 -14.64
C HIS A 187 -2.96 18.26 -14.22
N LEU A 188 -3.47 18.12 -12.99
CA LEU A 188 -3.97 16.82 -12.52
C LEU A 188 -5.19 16.35 -13.32
N ARG A 189 -6.10 17.28 -13.73
CA ARG A 189 -7.28 16.98 -14.55
C ARG A 189 -6.90 16.59 -15.98
N GLU A 190 -5.95 17.29 -16.57
CA GLU A 190 -5.47 17.01 -17.93
C GLU A 190 -4.69 15.70 -17.97
N GLY A 191 -4.07 15.32 -16.87
CA GLY A 191 -3.29 14.10 -16.75
C GLY A 191 -2.08 14.10 -17.68
N MET A 192 -1.62 12.91 -18.01
CA MET A 192 -0.50 12.71 -18.95
C MET A 192 -1.02 12.33 -20.33
N ASN A 193 -0.63 13.08 -21.37
CA ASN A 193 -0.91 12.74 -22.78
C ASN A 193 -2.41 12.48 -23.10
N GLY A 194 -3.32 13.25 -22.47
CA GLY A 194 -4.77 13.12 -22.69
C GLY A 194 -5.43 11.97 -21.91
N PHE A 195 -4.72 11.36 -20.98
CA PHE A 195 -5.25 10.34 -20.09
C PHE A 195 -5.54 10.93 -18.70
N GLN A 196 -6.81 10.94 -18.31
CA GLN A 196 -7.20 11.24 -16.92
C GLN A 196 -6.99 9.99 -16.08
N PRO A 197 -6.07 10.03 -15.12
CA PRO A 197 -5.87 8.88 -14.26
C PRO A 197 -7.06 8.73 -13.31
N ASP A 198 -7.53 7.50 -13.15
CA ASP A 198 -8.45 7.16 -12.06
C ASP A 198 -7.79 7.46 -10.71
N VAL A 199 -8.44 8.30 -9.91
CA VAL A 199 -7.89 8.76 -8.61
C VAL A 199 -7.64 7.59 -7.66
N SER A 200 -8.51 6.59 -7.66
CA SER A 200 -8.35 5.39 -6.82
C SER A 200 -7.12 4.58 -7.24
N LEU A 201 -6.87 4.52 -8.54
CA LEU A 201 -5.69 3.86 -9.09
C LEU A 201 -4.40 4.63 -8.76
N LEU A 202 -4.45 5.98 -8.86
CA LEU A 202 -3.34 6.85 -8.48
C LEU A 202 -2.94 6.65 -7.02
N LEU A 203 -3.91 6.69 -6.12
CA LEU A 203 -3.66 6.54 -4.69
C LEU A 203 -3.14 5.14 -4.36
N ARG A 204 -3.69 4.11 -5.01
CA ARG A 204 -3.26 2.72 -4.82
C ARG A 204 -1.78 2.52 -5.12
N HIS A 205 -1.25 3.19 -6.15
CA HIS A 205 0.14 3.03 -6.56
C HIS A 205 1.07 4.08 -5.97
N ALA A 206 0.58 5.28 -5.71
CA ALA A 206 1.40 6.40 -5.28
C ALA A 206 1.45 6.61 -3.76
N ALA A 207 0.47 6.11 -2.99
CA ALA A 207 0.35 6.42 -1.56
C ALA A 207 1.62 6.10 -0.77
N GLY A 208 2.19 4.91 -0.95
CA GLY A 208 3.42 4.51 -0.26
C GLY A 208 4.62 5.35 -0.68
N GLN A 209 4.77 5.64 -1.97
CA GLN A 209 5.88 6.47 -2.46
C GLN A 209 5.71 7.94 -2.08
N LEU A 210 4.48 8.46 -2.05
CA LEU A 210 4.19 9.79 -1.52
C LEU A 210 4.58 9.89 -0.04
N PHE A 211 4.29 8.86 0.73
CA PHE A 211 4.71 8.79 2.12
C PHE A 211 6.24 8.78 2.26
N GLU A 212 6.95 7.98 1.47
CA GLU A 212 8.43 7.98 1.45
C GLU A 212 8.98 9.35 1.05
N GLU A 213 8.45 9.96 -0.01
CA GLU A 213 8.87 11.29 -0.46
C GLU A 213 8.64 12.38 0.59
N ALA A 214 7.54 12.29 1.34
CA ALA A 214 7.25 13.22 2.43
C ALA A 214 8.28 13.16 3.57
N ASN A 215 9.03 12.05 3.69
CA ASN A 215 10.12 11.91 4.66
C ASN A 215 11.40 12.65 4.27
N TYR A 216 11.49 13.17 3.04
CA TYR A 216 12.62 14.00 2.63
C TYR A 216 12.38 15.46 3.01
N ILE A 217 13.41 16.10 3.55
CA ILE A 217 13.42 17.55 3.81
C ILE A 217 13.80 18.28 2.53
N ALA A 218 12.97 19.23 2.11
CA ALA A 218 13.32 20.12 1.01
C ALA A 218 14.28 21.20 1.50
N LYS A 219 15.54 21.17 1.07
CA LYS A 219 16.52 22.22 1.34
C LYS A 219 16.52 23.23 0.20
N PHE A 220 16.04 24.43 0.50
CA PHE A 220 16.07 25.55 -0.43
C PHE A 220 17.44 26.22 -0.42
N ASN A 221 18.09 26.34 -1.57
CA ASN A 221 19.34 27.06 -1.69
C ASN A 221 19.06 28.54 -2.01
N PRO A 222 19.33 29.50 -1.09
CA PRO A 222 19.01 30.90 -1.32
C PRO A 222 19.97 31.60 -2.32
N GLN A 223 21.03 30.95 -2.78
CA GLN A 223 22.05 31.50 -3.64
C GLN A 223 21.80 31.29 -5.13
N LEU A 224 20.62 31.55 -5.63
CA LEU A 224 20.39 31.31 -7.04
C LEU A 224 20.14 32.52 -7.88
N SER A 225 20.80 32.49 -9.06
CA SER A 225 20.79 33.51 -10.07
C SER A 225 19.36 33.81 -10.57
N LEU A 226 19.14 35.03 -11.01
CA LEU A 226 17.87 35.56 -11.56
C LEU A 226 17.29 34.77 -12.75
N PHE A 227 17.94 33.68 -13.20
CA PHE A 227 17.57 32.96 -14.44
C PHE A 227 17.49 31.44 -14.36
N THR A 228 17.61 30.83 -13.18
CA THR A 228 17.52 29.38 -13.03
C THR A 228 16.39 28.97 -12.08
N ASN A 229 15.67 27.94 -12.46
CA ASN A 229 14.77 27.22 -11.56
C ASN A 229 15.55 26.82 -10.30
N TYR A 230 14.96 27.08 -9.12
CA TYR A 230 15.58 26.78 -7.83
C TYR A 230 16.06 25.32 -7.79
N ASP A 231 17.36 25.15 -7.48
CA ASP A 231 17.93 23.82 -7.28
C ASP A 231 17.54 23.37 -5.86
N ILE A 232 16.43 22.64 -5.76
CA ILE A 232 15.93 22.14 -4.49
C ILE A 232 16.58 20.79 -4.27
N LYS A 233 17.36 20.70 -3.20
CA LYS A 233 17.96 19.45 -2.76
C LYS A 233 17.04 18.80 -1.72
N TYR A 234 16.59 17.61 -2.01
CA TYR A 234 15.90 16.78 -1.04
C TYR A 234 16.93 15.97 -0.25
N ALA A 235 16.90 16.10 1.07
CA ALA A 235 17.73 15.34 1.97
C ALA A 235 16.83 14.46 2.85
N TYR A 236 17.20 13.21 3.02
CA TYR A 236 16.48 12.31 3.91
C TYR A 236 16.44 12.88 5.34
N ASN A 237 15.28 12.84 5.99
CA ASN A 237 15.10 13.31 7.35
C ASN A 237 15.65 12.27 8.34
N PRO A 238 16.77 12.50 9.03
CA PRO A 238 17.33 11.53 9.95
C PRO A 238 16.42 11.22 11.16
N GLN A 239 15.46 12.10 11.47
CA GLN A 239 14.49 11.88 12.55
C GLN A 239 13.41 10.86 12.19
N LYS A 240 13.26 10.55 10.91
CA LYS A 240 12.31 9.56 10.39
C LYS A 240 12.98 8.23 10.01
N LEU A 241 14.13 7.93 10.63
CA LEU A 241 14.83 6.66 10.49
C LEU A 241 13.92 5.49 10.89
N GLY A 242 13.70 4.56 9.95
CA GLY A 242 12.93 3.33 10.22
C GLY A 242 11.51 3.31 9.64
N ALA A 243 11.05 4.40 9.00
CA ALA A 243 9.82 4.37 8.25
C ALA A 243 10.06 3.70 6.88
N PHE A 244 9.66 2.46 6.73
CA PHE A 244 9.76 1.69 5.49
C PHE A 244 8.36 1.45 4.93
N TYR A 245 8.18 1.78 3.67
CA TYR A 245 6.98 1.41 2.93
C TYR A 245 6.87 -0.11 2.77
N THR A 246 5.66 -0.63 2.96
CA THR A 246 5.37 -2.04 2.69
C THR A 246 4.91 -2.20 1.25
N PRO A 247 5.65 -2.91 0.39
CA PRO A 247 5.20 -3.13 -0.98
C PRO A 247 3.84 -3.82 -1.03
N THR A 248 2.95 -3.36 -1.91
CA THR A 248 1.56 -3.85 -2.03
C THR A 248 1.48 -5.36 -2.21
N TYR A 249 2.38 -5.96 -3.00
CA TYR A 249 2.40 -7.42 -3.21
C TYR A 249 2.70 -8.18 -1.91
N LEU A 250 3.55 -7.62 -1.05
CA LEU A 250 3.89 -8.20 0.25
C LEU A 250 2.72 -8.08 1.23
N ALA A 251 2.14 -6.88 1.33
CA ALA A 251 0.95 -6.65 2.16
C ALA A 251 -0.17 -7.61 1.77
N ARG A 252 -0.45 -7.74 0.48
CA ARG A 252 -1.46 -8.66 -0.05
C ARG A 252 -1.19 -10.11 0.32
N SER A 253 0.05 -10.59 0.12
CA SER A 253 0.41 -11.98 0.43
C SER A 253 0.23 -12.31 1.91
N ILE A 254 0.54 -11.36 2.80
CA ILE A 254 0.35 -11.52 4.24
C ILE A 254 -1.14 -11.49 4.59
N VAL A 255 -1.87 -10.49 4.07
CA VAL A 255 -3.31 -10.30 4.31
C VAL A 255 -4.10 -11.54 3.90
N GLU A 256 -3.89 -12.08 2.72
CA GLU A 256 -4.59 -13.28 2.25
C GLU A 256 -4.42 -14.46 3.22
N LYS A 257 -3.18 -14.70 3.68
CA LYS A 257 -2.91 -15.79 4.63
C LYS A 257 -3.58 -15.56 5.98
N VAL A 258 -3.48 -14.35 6.50
CA VAL A 258 -4.04 -13.99 7.81
C VAL A 258 -5.56 -14.05 7.79
N ILE A 259 -6.20 -13.47 6.78
CA ILE A 259 -7.68 -13.51 6.65
C ILE A 259 -8.18 -14.95 6.54
N LYS A 260 -7.48 -15.80 5.80
CA LYS A 260 -7.83 -17.22 5.70
C LYS A 260 -7.77 -17.94 7.06
N GLU A 261 -6.76 -17.67 7.87
CA GLU A 261 -6.58 -18.29 9.19
C GLU A 261 -7.47 -17.66 10.27
N SER A 262 -8.05 -16.50 10.02
CA SER A 262 -8.90 -15.81 11.01
C SER A 262 -10.35 -16.30 11.06
N HIS A 263 -10.73 -17.27 10.21
CA HIS A 263 -12.06 -17.89 10.16
C HIS A 263 -13.17 -16.84 10.21
N ILE A 264 -13.14 -15.89 9.25
CA ILE A 264 -14.05 -14.74 9.22
C ILE A 264 -15.50 -15.14 8.92
N GLU A 265 -15.72 -16.31 8.35
CA GLU A 265 -17.03 -16.79 7.88
C GLU A 265 -18.06 -16.87 9.01
N ASP A 266 -17.59 -17.11 10.24
CA ASP A 266 -18.44 -17.29 11.42
C ASP A 266 -18.61 -15.99 12.24
N LYS A 267 -18.05 -14.87 11.78
CA LYS A 267 -18.00 -13.62 12.55
C LYS A 267 -19.02 -12.59 12.03
N GLU A 268 -19.77 -12.00 12.96
CA GLU A 268 -20.65 -10.86 12.68
C GLU A 268 -19.88 -9.51 12.70
N GLU A 269 -18.80 -9.45 13.47
CA GLU A 269 -17.92 -8.29 13.57
C GLU A 269 -16.45 -8.71 13.55
N ILE A 270 -15.60 -7.95 12.86
CA ILE A 270 -14.15 -8.12 12.83
C ILE A 270 -13.48 -6.79 13.20
N SER A 271 -12.47 -6.87 14.04
CA SER A 271 -11.61 -5.75 14.40
C SER A 271 -10.18 -5.98 13.90
N ILE A 272 -9.63 -4.97 13.22
CA ILE A 272 -8.31 -5.01 12.58
C ILE A 272 -7.49 -3.84 13.11
N LEU A 273 -6.25 -4.08 13.48
CA LEU A 273 -5.30 -3.05 13.93
C LEU A 273 -4.02 -3.11 13.10
N ASP A 274 -3.55 -1.94 12.65
CA ASP A 274 -2.18 -1.73 12.22
C ASP A 274 -1.57 -0.59 13.06
N PRO A 275 -0.67 -0.91 14.02
CA PRO A 275 -0.12 0.05 14.97
C PRO A 275 1.05 0.89 14.41
N ALA A 276 1.43 0.69 13.15
CA ALA A 276 2.43 1.44 12.41
C ALA A 276 2.01 1.52 10.94
N CYS A 277 0.79 2.03 10.71
CA CYS A 277 0.06 1.82 9.45
C CYS A 277 0.68 2.54 8.24
N GLY A 278 1.54 3.52 8.44
CA GLY A 278 2.08 4.32 7.35
C GLY A 278 0.95 4.91 6.49
N SER A 279 1.01 4.69 5.19
CA SER A 279 -0.05 5.07 4.23
C SER A 279 -1.28 4.16 4.23
N GLY A 280 -1.38 3.18 5.14
CA GLY A 280 -2.54 2.30 5.28
C GLY A 280 -2.53 1.05 4.41
N GLU A 281 -1.41 0.64 3.86
CA GLU A 281 -1.30 -0.44 2.86
C GLU A 281 -1.93 -1.77 3.31
N PHE A 282 -1.59 -2.24 4.52
CA PHE A 282 -2.19 -3.45 5.08
C PHE A 282 -3.70 -3.33 5.28
N LEU A 283 -4.16 -2.18 5.77
CA LEU A 283 -5.57 -1.94 6.08
C LEU A 283 -6.41 -1.91 4.80
N VAL A 284 -5.90 -1.24 3.75
CA VAL A 284 -6.53 -1.20 2.44
C VAL A 284 -6.63 -2.59 1.83
N GLU A 285 -5.53 -3.36 1.83
CA GLU A 285 -5.55 -4.72 1.29
C GLU A 285 -6.46 -5.64 2.11
N ALA A 286 -6.55 -5.45 3.44
CA ALA A 286 -7.47 -6.21 4.29
C ALA A 286 -8.94 -5.94 3.93
N LEU A 287 -9.34 -4.67 3.76
CA LEU A 287 -10.69 -4.32 3.33
C LEU A 287 -11.02 -4.90 1.96
N ARG A 288 -10.09 -4.83 1.00
CA ARG A 288 -10.27 -5.41 -0.34
C ARG A 288 -10.43 -6.92 -0.30
N GLN A 289 -9.64 -7.60 0.53
CA GLN A 289 -9.74 -9.04 0.69
C GLN A 289 -11.09 -9.44 1.30
N LEU A 290 -11.54 -8.75 2.35
CA LEU A 290 -12.85 -8.96 2.97
C LEU A 290 -14.00 -8.75 1.97
N LYS A 291 -13.91 -7.68 1.16
CA LYS A 291 -14.87 -7.38 0.10
C LYS A 291 -14.90 -8.48 -0.97
N THR A 292 -13.72 -8.96 -1.39
CA THR A 292 -13.59 -10.05 -2.37
C THR A 292 -14.21 -11.35 -1.86
N LEU A 293 -14.13 -11.61 -0.55
CA LEU A 293 -14.74 -12.77 0.10
C LEU A 293 -16.23 -12.59 0.39
N GLY A 294 -16.80 -11.42 0.10
CA GLY A 294 -18.20 -11.11 0.35
C GLY A 294 -18.54 -10.98 1.84
N PHE A 295 -17.58 -10.61 2.68
CA PHE A 295 -17.85 -10.38 4.09
C PHE A 295 -18.87 -9.25 4.28
N ALA A 296 -20.00 -9.56 4.90
CA ALA A 296 -21.12 -8.64 5.10
C ALA A 296 -21.24 -8.14 6.54
N GLY A 297 -20.39 -8.60 7.45
CA GLY A 297 -20.37 -8.21 8.84
C GLY A 297 -19.81 -6.81 9.06
N LYS A 298 -19.81 -6.39 10.32
CA LYS A 298 -19.23 -5.09 10.73
C LYS A 298 -17.71 -5.20 10.81
N VAL A 299 -17.01 -4.18 10.29
CA VAL A 299 -15.54 -4.08 10.36
C VAL A 299 -15.14 -2.84 11.13
N LYS A 300 -14.30 -3.00 12.14
CA LYS A 300 -13.63 -1.92 12.86
C LYS A 300 -12.15 -1.92 12.50
N VAL A 301 -11.66 -0.80 11.99
CA VAL A 301 -10.28 -0.62 11.56
C VAL A 301 -9.61 0.41 12.44
N TYR A 302 -8.50 0.01 13.04
CA TYR A 302 -7.61 0.88 13.81
C TYR A 302 -6.30 1.00 13.06
N GLY A 303 -5.89 2.21 12.73
CA GLY A 303 -4.62 2.50 12.08
C GLY A 303 -3.91 3.63 12.81
N TRP A 304 -2.69 3.39 13.28
CA TRP A 304 -1.92 4.38 14.01
C TRP A 304 -0.54 4.58 13.39
N ASP A 305 -0.09 5.81 13.40
CA ASP A 305 1.27 6.18 13.03
C ASP A 305 1.66 7.46 13.77
N VAL A 306 2.95 7.69 13.97
CA VAL A 306 3.48 8.92 14.57
C VAL A 306 3.60 10.07 13.56
N SER A 307 3.35 9.80 12.30
CA SER A 307 3.45 10.75 11.20
C SER A 307 2.06 11.25 10.78
N SER A 308 1.78 12.55 10.99
CA SER A 308 0.56 13.21 10.52
C SER A 308 0.35 13.04 9.00
N VAL A 309 1.44 13.08 8.22
CA VAL A 309 1.39 12.87 6.78
C VAL A 309 0.93 11.44 6.44
N ALA A 310 1.45 10.44 7.14
CA ALA A 310 1.03 9.06 6.97
C ALA A 310 -0.47 8.91 7.27
N ILE A 311 -0.91 9.46 8.39
CA ILE A 311 -2.30 9.43 8.82
C ILE A 311 -3.23 10.14 7.83
N ASN A 312 -2.82 11.28 7.27
CA ASN A 312 -3.60 11.98 6.26
C ASN A 312 -3.78 11.13 4.99
N ILE A 313 -2.72 10.47 4.52
CA ILE A 313 -2.80 9.55 3.38
C ILE A 313 -3.69 8.35 3.71
N ALA A 314 -3.46 7.70 4.85
CA ALA A 314 -4.21 6.51 5.27
C ALA A 314 -5.70 6.81 5.42
N ASN A 315 -6.05 7.93 6.08
CA ASN A 315 -7.43 8.39 6.21
C ASN A 315 -8.09 8.56 4.85
N PHE A 316 -7.42 9.27 3.96
CA PHE A 316 -7.95 9.54 2.63
C PHE A 316 -8.19 8.25 1.83
N VAL A 317 -7.21 7.38 1.76
CA VAL A 317 -7.31 6.12 1.00
C VAL A 317 -8.36 5.19 1.58
N LEU A 318 -8.45 5.08 2.92
CA LEU A 318 -9.42 4.21 3.57
C LEU A 318 -10.86 4.74 3.46
N HIS A 319 -11.06 6.07 3.42
CA HIS A 319 -12.39 6.65 3.15
C HIS A 319 -12.85 6.36 1.72
N PHE A 320 -11.94 6.29 0.75
CA PHE A 320 -12.29 5.81 -0.59
C PHE A 320 -12.76 4.35 -0.60
N GLU A 321 -12.08 3.47 0.14
CA GLU A 321 -12.53 2.07 0.28
C GLU A 321 -13.89 1.97 0.99
N LYS A 322 -14.18 2.89 1.92
CA LYS A 322 -15.45 2.95 2.67
C LYS A 322 -16.64 3.28 1.77
N GLU A 323 -16.48 4.17 0.78
CA GLU A 323 -17.57 4.52 -0.14
C GLU A 323 -18.13 3.31 -0.89
N GLU A 324 -17.29 2.34 -1.19
CA GLU A 324 -17.67 1.11 -1.86
C GLU A 324 -18.03 -0.04 -0.91
N TRP A 325 -18.08 0.24 0.40
CA TRP A 325 -18.34 -0.79 1.41
C TRP A 325 -19.83 -0.98 1.65
N ASN A 326 -20.32 -2.19 1.48
CA ASN A 326 -21.73 -2.54 1.64
C ASN A 326 -22.15 -2.91 3.08
N GLY A 327 -21.19 -3.01 4.01
CA GLY A 327 -21.38 -3.36 5.41
C GLY A 327 -21.15 -2.19 6.36
N GLY A 328 -21.19 -2.44 7.66
CA GLY A 328 -20.77 -1.47 8.67
C GLY A 328 -19.25 -1.33 8.70
N LEU A 329 -18.69 -0.18 8.35
CA LEU A 329 -17.26 0.09 8.43
C LEU A 329 -16.99 1.30 9.33
N GLU A 330 -16.25 1.07 10.41
CA GLU A 330 -15.76 2.09 11.34
C GLU A 330 -14.25 2.25 11.17
N LEU A 331 -13.79 3.47 10.91
CA LEU A 331 -12.39 3.81 10.73
C LEU A 331 -11.92 4.67 11.90
N HIS A 332 -10.87 4.22 12.59
CA HIS A 332 -10.17 4.91 13.69
C HIS A 332 -8.69 5.05 13.28
N ILE A 333 -8.42 6.07 12.46
CA ILE A 333 -7.10 6.32 11.88
C ILE A 333 -6.55 7.59 12.53
N GLU A 334 -5.56 7.42 13.40
CA GLU A 334 -5.18 8.47 14.34
C GLU A 334 -3.66 8.54 14.52
N GLU A 335 -3.16 9.75 14.77
CA GLU A 335 -1.76 9.98 15.10
C GLU A 335 -1.50 9.56 16.55
N HIS A 336 -0.78 8.44 16.72
CA HIS A 336 -0.44 7.89 18.03
C HIS A 336 0.99 7.32 18.05
N ASP A 337 1.66 7.47 19.18
CA ASP A 337 2.83 6.65 19.49
C ASP A 337 2.36 5.31 20.08
N SER A 338 2.39 4.28 19.25
CA SER A 338 1.94 2.94 19.61
C SER A 338 2.78 2.26 20.71
N VAL A 339 3.96 2.80 21.04
CA VAL A 339 4.78 2.29 22.15
C VAL A 339 4.12 2.59 23.48
N VAL A 340 3.63 3.81 23.65
CA VAL A 340 3.03 4.30 24.90
C VAL A 340 1.51 4.15 24.93
N HIS A 341 0.86 4.14 23.77
CA HIS A 341 -0.60 4.03 23.67
C HIS A 341 -1.10 2.62 24.00
N ASP A 342 -2.26 2.51 24.64
CA ASP A 342 -2.91 1.22 24.92
C ASP A 342 -3.58 0.66 23.67
N TRP A 343 -3.40 -0.65 23.44
CA TRP A 343 -3.98 -1.30 22.28
C TRP A 343 -5.32 -1.96 22.61
N PRO A 344 -6.35 -1.78 21.74
CA PRO A 344 -7.61 -2.48 21.89
C PRO A 344 -7.44 -3.99 21.64
N ASN A 345 -8.34 -4.79 22.22
CA ASN A 345 -8.39 -6.19 21.85
C ASN A 345 -9.01 -6.36 20.48
N VAL A 346 -8.26 -6.98 19.57
CA VAL A 346 -8.64 -7.11 18.15
C VAL A 346 -8.57 -8.55 17.66
N ASP A 347 -9.28 -8.82 16.58
CA ASP A 347 -9.25 -10.12 15.92
C ASP A 347 -7.99 -10.30 15.06
N ILE A 348 -7.51 -9.22 14.44
CA ILE A 348 -6.40 -9.26 13.50
C ILE A 348 -5.45 -8.09 13.78
N VAL A 349 -4.15 -8.38 13.79
CA VAL A 349 -3.10 -7.35 13.78
C VAL A 349 -2.27 -7.52 12.52
N PHE A 350 -2.14 -6.45 11.75
CA PHE A 350 -1.13 -6.34 10.69
C PHE A 350 -0.06 -5.35 11.11
N MET A 351 1.19 -5.57 10.72
CA MET A 351 2.22 -4.58 10.99
C MET A 351 3.51 -4.80 10.18
N ASN A 352 4.11 -3.70 9.77
CA ASN A 352 5.52 -3.59 9.43
C ASN A 352 6.14 -2.60 10.44
N PRO A 353 6.51 -3.05 11.65
CA PRO A 353 6.87 -2.16 12.74
C PRO A 353 8.24 -1.50 12.50
N PRO A 354 8.52 -0.34 13.10
CA PRO A 354 9.83 0.28 13.03
C PRO A 354 10.92 -0.60 13.66
N TYR A 355 12.12 -0.59 13.06
CA TYR A 355 13.26 -1.41 13.49
C TYR A 355 14.25 -0.66 14.39
N SER A 356 13.83 0.47 14.96
CA SER A 356 14.66 1.31 15.83
C SER A 356 15.19 0.53 17.03
N SER A 357 16.43 0.81 17.39
CA SER A 357 17.09 0.18 18.53
C SER A 357 16.67 0.82 19.85
N TRP A 358 16.91 0.10 20.95
CA TRP A 358 16.63 0.60 22.31
C TRP A 358 17.26 1.96 22.61
N GLU A 359 18.45 2.21 22.08
CA GLU A 359 19.19 3.45 22.29
C GLU A 359 18.52 4.67 21.67
N GLN A 360 17.67 4.47 20.67
CA GLN A 360 16.94 5.52 19.97
C GLN A 360 15.60 5.89 20.63
N LEU A 361 15.15 5.11 21.62
CA LEU A 361 13.92 5.38 22.35
C LEU A 361 14.08 6.58 23.28
N ASN A 362 13.02 7.37 23.41
CA ASN A 362 12.92 8.40 24.44
C ASN A 362 12.63 7.79 25.82
N ASP A 363 12.63 8.61 26.88
CA ASP A 363 12.49 8.11 28.24
C ASP A 363 11.09 7.53 28.52
N GLU A 364 10.04 8.14 28.00
CA GLU A 364 8.66 7.67 28.12
C GLU A 364 8.46 6.29 27.45
N GLN A 365 8.97 6.15 26.23
CA GLN A 365 8.96 4.88 25.51
C GLN A 365 9.73 3.80 26.28
N ARG A 366 10.89 4.14 26.85
CA ARG A 366 11.69 3.20 27.66
C ARG A 366 10.96 2.76 28.92
N GLU A 367 10.22 3.65 29.59
CA GLU A 367 9.40 3.30 30.74
C GLU A 367 8.28 2.33 30.34
N SER A 368 7.50 2.66 29.31
CA SER A 368 6.44 1.79 28.81
C SER A 368 6.97 0.39 28.44
N VAL A 369 8.13 0.32 27.77
CA VAL A 369 8.73 -0.98 27.40
C VAL A 369 9.21 -1.74 28.64
N LYS A 370 9.73 -1.08 29.68
CA LYS A 370 10.13 -1.75 30.94
C LYS A 370 8.95 -2.31 31.72
N GLU A 371 7.79 -1.66 31.66
CA GLU A 371 6.57 -2.22 32.25
C GLU A 371 6.15 -3.51 31.55
N LEU A 372 6.21 -3.51 30.23
CA LEU A 372 5.87 -4.66 29.40
C LEU A 372 6.91 -5.79 29.50
N MET A 373 8.19 -5.43 29.56
CA MET A 373 9.32 -6.35 29.62
C MET A 373 10.42 -5.84 30.57
N PRO A 374 10.35 -6.15 31.89
CA PRO A 374 11.26 -5.63 32.89
C PRO A 374 12.74 -5.98 32.66
N LYS A 375 13.01 -7.05 31.92
CA LYS A 375 14.35 -7.52 31.57
C LYS A 375 14.61 -7.49 30.08
N GLY A 376 15.74 -6.90 29.71
CA GLY A 376 16.18 -6.83 28.31
C GLY A 376 16.08 -5.44 27.69
N LYS A 377 16.59 -5.31 26.49
CA LYS A 377 16.57 -4.09 25.68
C LYS A 377 16.13 -4.46 24.25
N PRO A 378 14.83 -4.75 24.07
CA PRO A 378 14.33 -5.13 22.74
C PRO A 378 14.39 -3.93 21.79
N ASN A 379 14.52 -4.20 20.49
CA ASN A 379 14.25 -3.21 19.47
C ASN A 379 12.72 -2.98 19.36
N LEU A 380 12.31 -1.90 18.69
CA LEU A 380 10.88 -1.55 18.58
C LEU A 380 10.06 -2.66 17.93
N SER A 381 10.57 -3.34 16.90
CA SER A 381 9.83 -4.42 16.27
C SER A 381 9.48 -5.55 17.23
N GLY A 382 10.36 -5.86 18.19
CA GLY A 382 10.09 -6.82 19.25
C GLY A 382 9.03 -6.34 20.25
N VAL A 383 9.04 -5.06 20.60
CA VAL A 383 8.02 -4.43 21.46
C VAL A 383 6.65 -4.49 20.81
N PHE A 384 6.56 -4.07 19.55
CA PHE A 384 5.31 -4.11 18.76
C PHE A 384 4.77 -5.54 18.68
N TYR A 385 5.64 -6.51 18.42
CA TYR A 385 5.23 -7.90 18.35
C TYR A 385 4.65 -8.39 19.69
N LEU A 386 5.26 -8.04 20.83
CA LEU A 386 4.76 -8.42 22.14
C LEU A 386 3.42 -7.73 22.48
N LYS A 387 3.28 -6.44 22.16
CA LYS A 387 2.01 -5.72 22.29
C LYS A 387 0.92 -6.34 21.39
N ALA A 388 1.27 -6.73 20.15
CA ALA A 388 0.36 -7.39 19.24
C ALA A 388 -0.18 -8.72 19.81
N VAL A 389 0.73 -9.56 20.32
CA VAL A 389 0.32 -10.84 20.96
C VAL A 389 -0.60 -10.60 22.17
N ASN A 390 -0.37 -9.53 22.94
CA ASN A 390 -1.20 -9.20 24.10
C ASN A 390 -2.56 -8.59 23.71
N ALA A 391 -2.66 -7.95 22.55
CA ALA A 391 -3.87 -7.31 22.04
C ALA A 391 -4.79 -8.26 21.29
N LEU A 392 -4.37 -9.49 20.99
CA LEU A 392 -5.23 -10.45 20.31
C LEU A 392 -6.39 -10.91 21.19
N LYS A 393 -7.57 -10.96 20.61
CA LYS A 393 -8.69 -11.75 21.12
C LYS A 393 -8.38 -13.25 21.03
N GLU A 394 -9.19 -14.07 21.66
CA GLU A 394 -9.14 -15.52 21.47
C GLU A 394 -9.28 -15.89 19.99
N CYS A 395 -8.42 -16.76 19.48
CA CYS A 395 -8.31 -17.11 18.06
C CYS A 395 -7.93 -15.94 17.14
N GLY A 396 -7.39 -14.83 17.67
CA GLY A 396 -6.89 -13.73 16.86
C GLY A 396 -5.61 -14.08 16.10
N VAL A 397 -5.34 -13.38 15.01
CA VAL A 397 -4.23 -13.66 14.09
C VAL A 397 -3.35 -12.44 13.86
N ILE A 398 -2.02 -12.65 13.78
CA ILE A 398 -1.04 -11.60 13.47
C ILE A 398 -0.40 -11.86 12.11
N GLY A 399 -0.36 -10.86 11.25
CA GLY A 399 0.48 -10.80 10.07
C GLY A 399 1.53 -9.70 10.22
N CYS A 400 2.81 -10.08 10.23
CA CYS A 400 3.86 -9.09 10.47
C CYS A 400 5.09 -9.28 9.59
N VAL A 401 5.73 -8.17 9.26
CA VAL A 401 7.07 -8.13 8.66
C VAL A 401 8.07 -7.92 9.78
N MET A 402 9.00 -8.86 9.94
CA MET A 402 9.97 -8.83 11.03
C MET A 402 11.39 -9.01 10.51
N PRO A 403 12.39 -8.36 11.12
CA PRO A 403 13.78 -8.61 10.75
C PRO A 403 14.16 -10.08 11.04
N THR A 404 14.93 -10.71 10.15
CA THR A 404 15.38 -12.10 10.30
C THR A 404 16.11 -12.32 11.65
N SER A 405 16.78 -11.29 12.16
CA SER A 405 17.45 -11.31 13.47
C SER A 405 16.49 -11.62 14.62
N PHE A 406 15.19 -11.33 14.50
CA PHE A 406 14.19 -11.69 15.49
C PHE A 406 14.13 -13.19 15.75
N LEU A 407 14.32 -14.02 14.73
CA LEU A 407 14.24 -15.47 14.84
C LEU A 407 15.51 -16.11 15.45
N ILE A 408 16.68 -15.47 15.28
CA ILE A 408 17.98 -16.08 15.56
C ILE A 408 18.77 -15.43 16.70
N ASN A 409 18.55 -14.12 16.98
CA ASN A 409 19.34 -13.41 17.99
C ASN A 409 18.99 -13.82 19.42
N ASP A 410 20.01 -13.89 20.26
CA ASP A 410 19.84 -14.13 21.70
C ASP A 410 19.13 -12.97 22.42
N ALA A 411 19.30 -11.74 21.95
CA ALA A 411 18.60 -10.57 22.48
C ALA A 411 17.06 -10.67 22.41
N THR A 412 16.54 -11.42 21.44
CA THR A 412 15.09 -11.65 21.26
C THR A 412 14.61 -13.00 21.83
N LYS A 413 15.48 -13.76 22.47
CA LYS A 413 15.16 -15.10 23.01
C LYS A 413 14.01 -15.08 24.01
N GLU A 414 14.02 -14.12 24.93
CA GLU A 414 12.96 -13.98 25.95
C GLU A 414 11.63 -13.59 25.29
N LEU A 415 11.63 -12.68 24.34
CA LEU A 415 10.44 -12.32 23.55
C LEU A 415 9.84 -13.54 22.84
N ARG A 416 10.68 -14.34 22.17
CA ARG A 416 10.21 -15.58 21.52
C ARG A 416 9.63 -16.59 22.51
N LYS A 417 10.18 -16.67 23.70
CA LYS A 417 9.67 -17.55 24.76
C LYS A 417 8.28 -17.10 25.23
N ILE A 418 8.13 -15.82 25.60
CA ILE A 418 6.84 -15.24 26.02
C ILE A 418 5.79 -15.41 24.92
N SER A 419 6.18 -15.15 23.67
CA SER A 419 5.25 -15.26 22.53
C SER A 419 4.77 -16.69 22.31
N LYS A 420 5.62 -17.70 22.47
CA LYS A 420 5.25 -19.12 22.31
C LYS A 420 4.22 -19.60 23.33
N GLU A 421 4.11 -18.95 24.47
CA GLU A 421 3.12 -19.28 25.48
C GLU A 421 1.71 -18.82 25.08
N LYS A 422 1.63 -17.82 24.19
CA LYS A 422 0.38 -17.15 23.80
C LYS A 422 0.00 -17.33 22.34
N ALA A 423 0.95 -17.53 21.45
CA ALA A 423 0.74 -17.59 20.01
C ALA A 423 1.61 -18.65 19.36
N THR A 424 1.06 -19.33 18.34
CA THR A 424 1.76 -20.34 17.54
C THR A 424 1.96 -19.82 16.11
N PRO A 425 3.21 -19.81 15.59
CA PRO A 425 3.45 -19.47 14.20
C PRO A 425 2.84 -20.54 13.28
N PHE A 426 2.02 -20.16 12.33
CA PHE A 426 1.47 -21.05 11.31
C PHE A 426 2.16 -20.92 9.95
N TYR A 427 2.81 -19.75 9.71
CA TYR A 427 3.56 -19.50 8.49
C TYR A 427 4.76 -18.59 8.76
N ILE A 428 5.90 -18.92 8.18
CA ILE A 428 7.11 -18.08 8.15
C ILE A 428 7.63 -18.07 6.72
N GLY A 429 7.64 -16.89 6.10
CA GLY A 429 8.24 -16.64 4.80
C GLY A 429 9.52 -15.82 4.94
N ARG A 430 10.46 -16.00 4.02
CA ARG A 430 11.66 -15.17 3.91
C ARG A 430 11.58 -14.37 2.61
N LEU A 431 11.83 -13.06 2.71
CA LEU A 431 12.01 -12.15 1.60
C LEU A 431 13.47 -12.11 1.16
#